data_b74c7a3f888e64689731bc20105fb8bd
#
_entry.id   b74c7a3f888e64689731bc20105fb8bd
#
_cell.length_a   1.000
_cell.length_b   1.000
_cell.length_c   1.000
_cell.angle_alpha   90.00
_cell.angle_beta   90.00
_cell.angle_gamma   90.00
#
_symmetry.space_group_name_H-M   'P 1'
#
loop_
_entity.id
_entity.type
_entity.pdbx_description
1 polymer ?
#
loop_
_entity_poly.entity_id
_entity_poly.type
_entity_poly.pdbx_seq_one_letter_code
_entity_poly.pdbx_strand_id
1 'polypeptide(L)'
;MRSASWTLESSSISLRSTMLSSDEIIRTVEMLKSENLDVRTVTLGVSLRDCAGDSAPEVCHRIQEKIRGQARDLVSTCEQISKKYGIPIVNKRLAVTPIAAVAESLAAEEYLQVARALDQAAAEVGVNFLGGYSALVQKGFTKGDRHLIETIPEVLSSTARVCASVNVASTRAGINMDAVSLMGKAIKETSLRTADRDGFGCAKLVVFANMPEDNPFMAGAYLGFGEPESVINVGVSGPGVVKKELERAIHSGKKLTLGDLSEIIKRTSFRVTRVGELIAREVAQALGVSFGIVDLSLAPTPTVGDSVGEILRCLGLDSIGAPGSTAALALLNDAVKKGGAFASSSVGGLSGAFIPVSEDLNLSEAVRQGHLSLEKLEAMTSVCSLGLDMIAIPGKVDANTVAAILADEMAIGVINHKTTAVRLIPVPGKDVGEKAVFGGLFGEAHILEVRNLNRSAAFVGFGGRIPAPITSISN
;
A
#
# COMPACT_ATOMS: atom_id res chain seq x y z
N MET A 1 -27.00 -25.27 60.35
CA MET A 1 -26.09 -24.11 60.18
C MET A 1 -24.66 -24.61 60.20
N ARG A 2 -24.01 -24.72 59.06
CA ARG A 2 -22.59 -24.98 58.93
C ARG A 2 -22.02 -23.89 58.03
N SER A 3 -21.19 -23.02 58.61
CA SER A 3 -20.47 -21.97 57.95
C SER A 3 -19.32 -22.58 57.14
N ALA A 4 -19.33 -22.39 55.81
CA ALA A 4 -18.19 -22.69 54.95
C ALA A 4 -17.29 -21.46 54.89
N SER A 5 -16.09 -21.56 55.46
CA SER A 5 -15.03 -20.58 55.33
C SER A 5 -14.33 -20.79 53.99
N TRP A 6 -14.40 -19.79 53.11
CA TRP A 6 -13.59 -19.73 51.90
C TRP A 6 -12.24 -19.14 52.27
N THR A 7 -11.21 -19.94 52.25
CA THR A 7 -9.82 -19.48 52.27
C THR A 7 -9.41 -19.07 50.86
N LEU A 8 -9.16 -17.76 50.67
CA LEU A 8 -8.52 -17.20 49.47
C LEU A 8 -7.04 -17.64 49.50
N GLU A 9 -6.67 -18.62 48.69
CA GLU A 9 -5.28 -18.83 48.31
C GLU A 9 -4.84 -17.68 47.39
N SER A 10 -3.98 -16.83 47.92
CA SER A 10 -3.27 -15.82 47.16
C SER A 10 -2.25 -16.50 46.22
N SER A 11 -2.65 -16.83 45.00
CA SER A 11 -1.70 -17.15 43.96
C SER A 11 -0.92 -15.87 43.61
N SER A 12 0.30 -15.76 44.13
CA SER A 12 1.28 -14.77 43.72
C SER A 12 1.60 -14.98 42.25
N ILE A 13 0.92 -14.22 41.36
CA ILE A 13 1.36 -14.05 39.98
C ILE A 13 2.69 -13.32 40.05
N SER A 14 3.78 -14.07 39.94
CA SER A 14 5.11 -13.53 39.74
C SER A 14 5.09 -12.69 38.46
N LEU A 15 5.03 -11.38 38.60
CA LEU A 15 5.41 -10.43 37.57
C LEU A 15 6.91 -10.67 37.28
N ARG A 16 7.21 -11.65 36.44
CA ARG A 16 8.51 -11.68 35.75
C ARG A 16 8.57 -10.40 34.94
N SER A 17 9.36 -9.44 35.43
CA SER A 17 9.76 -8.28 34.65
C SER A 17 10.20 -8.77 33.29
N THR A 18 9.56 -8.31 32.24
CA THR A 18 10.00 -8.50 30.87
C THR A 18 11.24 -7.67 30.63
N MET A 19 12.35 -8.04 31.31
CA MET A 19 13.67 -7.61 30.85
C MET A 19 13.95 -8.37 29.57
N LEU A 20 14.16 -7.64 28.48
CA LEU A 20 14.68 -8.19 27.23
C LEU A 20 15.93 -9.01 27.54
N SER A 21 15.99 -10.24 27.07
CA SER A 21 17.20 -11.05 27.21
C SER A 21 18.34 -10.40 26.42
N SER A 22 19.59 -10.64 26.84
CA SER A 22 20.76 -10.14 26.09
C SER A 22 20.72 -10.54 24.61
N ASP A 23 20.23 -11.73 24.32
CA ASP A 23 20.05 -12.24 22.96
C ASP A 23 18.99 -11.44 22.18
N GLU A 24 17.91 -11.03 22.82
CA GLU A 24 16.88 -10.18 22.17
C GLU A 24 17.40 -8.78 21.87
N ILE A 25 18.23 -8.22 22.75
CA ILE A 25 18.88 -6.93 22.52
C ILE A 25 19.86 -7.03 21.34
N ILE A 26 20.71 -8.07 21.31
CA ILE A 26 21.65 -8.32 20.22
C ILE A 26 20.93 -8.49 18.90
N ARG A 27 19.86 -9.29 18.87
CA ARG A 27 19.04 -9.49 17.66
C ARG A 27 18.40 -8.20 17.16
N THR A 28 17.93 -7.33 18.06
CA THR A 28 17.39 -6.02 17.67
C THR A 28 18.47 -5.15 17.01
N VAL A 29 19.69 -5.17 17.55
CA VAL A 29 20.83 -4.46 16.95
C VAL A 29 21.22 -5.05 15.58
N GLU A 30 21.19 -6.36 15.44
CA GLU A 30 21.45 -7.04 14.15
C GLU A 30 20.39 -6.69 13.09
N MET A 31 19.10 -6.66 13.47
CA MET A 31 18.02 -6.22 12.58
C MET A 31 18.29 -4.83 11.99
N LEU A 32 18.78 -3.91 12.81
CA LEU A 32 19.07 -2.54 12.40
C LEU A 32 20.32 -2.44 11.52
N LYS A 33 21.36 -3.23 11.79
CA LYS A 33 22.68 -3.07 11.13
C LYS A 33 22.88 -3.92 9.89
N SER A 34 22.22 -5.07 9.79
CA SER A 34 22.55 -6.09 8.79
C SER A 34 21.36 -6.74 8.10
N GLU A 35 20.11 -6.38 8.45
CA GLU A 35 18.92 -7.10 8.00
C GLU A 35 17.94 -6.22 7.21
N ASN A 36 18.38 -5.06 6.75
CA ASN A 36 17.58 -4.12 5.94
C ASN A 36 16.25 -3.70 6.60
N LEU A 37 16.23 -3.61 7.96
CA LEU A 37 15.08 -3.00 8.62
C LEU A 37 15.06 -1.51 8.33
N ASP A 38 13.97 -1.04 7.73
CA ASP A 38 13.73 0.38 7.53
C ASP A 38 12.31 0.80 7.97
N VAL A 39 12.18 2.07 8.29
CA VAL A 39 10.88 2.74 8.28
C VAL A 39 10.65 3.21 6.86
N ARG A 40 9.85 2.44 6.12
CA ARG A 40 9.60 2.69 4.70
C ARG A 40 9.02 4.06 4.43
N THR A 41 8.13 4.52 5.31
CA THR A 41 7.55 5.84 5.21
C THR A 41 7.08 6.38 6.56
N VAL A 42 7.29 7.68 6.76
CA VAL A 42 6.53 8.49 7.70
C VAL A 42 5.62 9.37 6.87
N THR A 43 4.31 9.23 7.05
CA THR A 43 3.29 9.96 6.29
C THR A 43 2.50 10.85 7.24
N LEU A 44 2.57 12.17 7.00
CA LEU A 44 1.74 13.15 7.70
C LEU A 44 0.42 13.31 6.93
N GLY A 45 -0.68 12.92 7.56
CA GLY A 45 -2.02 13.25 7.11
C GLY A 45 -2.35 14.70 7.44
N VAL A 46 -2.91 15.45 6.49
CA VAL A 46 -3.34 16.84 6.67
C VAL A 46 -4.75 17.00 6.10
N SER A 47 -5.70 17.37 6.94
CA SER A 47 -7.06 17.69 6.51
C SER A 47 -7.08 18.98 5.70
N LEU A 48 -7.64 18.91 4.50
CA LEU A 48 -7.82 20.07 3.62
C LEU A 48 -9.30 20.50 3.51
N ARG A 49 -10.16 20.03 4.43
CA ARG A 49 -11.61 20.29 4.36
C ARG A 49 -11.96 21.78 4.44
N ASP A 50 -11.22 22.54 5.20
CA ASP A 50 -11.34 23.99 5.36
C ASP A 50 -10.70 24.80 4.21
N CYS A 51 -10.01 24.11 3.29
CA CYS A 51 -9.43 24.72 2.10
C CYS A 51 -10.43 24.82 0.92
N ALA A 52 -11.63 24.20 1.04
CA ALA A 52 -12.66 24.29 0.02
C ALA A 52 -13.07 25.75 -0.24
N GLY A 53 -13.43 26.06 -1.48
CA GLY A 53 -13.80 27.40 -1.92
C GLY A 53 -14.36 27.40 -3.34
N ASP A 54 -14.82 28.55 -3.81
CA ASP A 54 -15.51 28.70 -5.09
C ASP A 54 -14.59 29.13 -6.25
N SER A 55 -13.29 29.29 -5.98
CA SER A 55 -12.31 29.63 -7.01
C SER A 55 -10.99 28.89 -6.83
N ALA A 56 -10.39 28.43 -7.92
CA ALA A 56 -9.12 27.72 -7.88
C ALA A 56 -7.97 28.50 -7.23
N PRO A 57 -7.78 29.83 -7.50
CA PRO A 57 -6.74 30.59 -6.82
C PRO A 57 -6.85 30.57 -5.30
N GLU A 58 -8.09 30.71 -4.76
CA GLU A 58 -8.33 30.69 -3.33
C GLU A 58 -8.06 29.31 -2.72
N VAL A 59 -8.61 28.24 -3.32
CA VAL A 59 -8.38 26.85 -2.91
C VAL A 59 -6.88 26.53 -2.94
N CYS A 60 -6.18 26.86 -4.04
CA CYS A 60 -4.74 26.64 -4.17
C CYS A 60 -3.93 27.37 -3.09
N HIS A 61 -4.26 28.63 -2.82
CA HIS A 61 -3.59 29.43 -1.80
C HIS A 61 -3.76 28.79 -0.40
N ARG A 62 -5.01 28.47 -0.01
CA ARG A 62 -5.31 27.83 1.28
C ARG A 62 -4.59 26.49 1.45
N ILE A 63 -4.58 25.63 0.39
CA ILE A 63 -3.88 24.35 0.39
C ILE A 63 -2.38 24.57 0.64
N GLN A 64 -1.75 25.48 -0.09
CA GLN A 64 -0.32 25.73 0.03
C GLN A 64 0.06 26.25 1.43
N GLU A 65 -0.68 27.24 1.93
CA GLU A 65 -0.47 27.78 3.28
C GLU A 65 -0.63 26.71 4.36
N LYS A 66 -1.67 25.87 4.25
CA LYS A 66 -1.93 24.82 5.24
C LYS A 66 -0.83 23.75 5.22
N ILE A 67 -0.43 23.28 4.05
CA ILE A 67 0.66 22.28 3.93
C ILE A 67 1.98 22.86 4.44
N ARG A 68 2.34 24.10 4.08
CA ARG A 68 3.53 24.78 4.61
C ARG A 68 3.50 24.88 6.14
N GLY A 69 2.35 25.26 6.70
CA GLY A 69 2.18 25.38 8.16
C GLY A 69 2.33 24.07 8.90
N GLN A 70 1.69 23.00 8.39
CA GLN A 70 1.61 21.70 9.07
C GLN A 70 2.84 20.81 8.84
N ALA A 71 3.47 20.88 7.65
CA ALA A 71 4.51 19.94 7.25
C ALA A 71 5.93 20.51 7.22
N ARG A 72 6.12 21.78 7.59
CA ARG A 72 7.41 22.48 7.54
C ARG A 72 8.54 21.71 8.21
N ASP A 73 8.27 21.12 9.36
CA ASP A 73 9.29 20.48 10.20
C ASP A 73 9.31 18.94 10.04
N LEU A 74 8.47 18.38 9.17
CA LEU A 74 8.35 16.92 9.00
C LEU A 74 9.68 16.27 8.60
N VAL A 75 10.34 16.78 7.57
CA VAL A 75 11.56 16.18 7.02
C VAL A 75 12.71 16.27 8.03
N SER A 76 12.94 17.45 8.62
CA SER A 76 14.00 17.67 9.61
C SER A 76 13.80 16.84 10.87
N THR A 77 12.56 16.71 11.36
CA THR A 77 12.20 15.85 12.49
C THR A 77 12.48 14.39 12.20
N CYS A 78 12.08 13.88 11.02
CA CYS A 78 12.35 12.51 10.61
C CYS A 78 13.86 12.24 10.52
N GLU A 79 14.67 13.17 10.01
CA GLU A 79 16.11 13.03 9.92
C GLU A 79 16.79 13.01 11.30
N GLN A 80 16.35 13.84 12.22
CA GLN A 80 16.85 13.85 13.60
C GLN A 80 16.54 12.52 14.31
N ILE A 81 15.31 12.02 14.19
CA ILE A 81 14.88 10.76 14.80
C ILE A 81 15.60 9.57 14.15
N SER A 82 15.77 9.57 12.83
CA SER A 82 16.56 8.58 12.10
C SER A 82 17.99 8.51 12.63
N LYS A 83 18.65 9.66 12.85
CA LYS A 83 20.00 9.74 13.43
C LYS A 83 20.01 9.27 14.89
N LYS A 84 19.02 9.66 15.69
CA LYS A 84 18.91 9.28 17.11
C LYS A 84 18.89 7.77 17.31
N TYR A 85 18.13 7.06 16.49
CA TYR A 85 17.94 5.61 16.62
C TYR A 85 18.82 4.78 15.67
N GLY A 86 19.47 5.39 14.68
CA GLY A 86 20.22 4.69 13.65
C GLY A 86 19.33 3.88 12.70
N ILE A 87 18.03 4.22 12.61
CA ILE A 87 17.05 3.54 11.78
C ILE A 87 16.72 4.44 10.58
N PRO A 88 16.94 3.97 9.34
CA PRO A 88 16.62 4.75 8.16
C PRO A 88 15.10 5.02 8.07
N ILE A 89 14.72 6.29 7.87
CA ILE A 89 13.38 6.69 7.44
C ILE A 89 13.49 7.03 5.96
N VAL A 90 13.08 6.09 5.11
CA VAL A 90 13.37 6.15 3.66
C VAL A 90 12.56 7.24 2.98
N ASN A 91 11.24 7.30 3.24
CA ASN A 91 10.36 8.30 2.64
C ASN A 91 9.64 9.13 3.71
N LYS A 92 9.48 10.42 3.41
CA LYS A 92 8.63 11.37 4.11
C LYS A 92 7.54 11.78 3.15
N ARG A 93 6.27 11.61 3.51
CA ARG A 93 5.13 11.77 2.62
C ARG A 93 4.03 12.59 3.25
N LEU A 94 3.16 13.11 2.39
CA LEU A 94 1.89 13.72 2.80
C LEU A 94 0.73 12.87 2.30
N ALA A 95 -0.34 12.83 3.09
CA ALA A 95 -1.64 12.32 2.70
C ALA A 95 -2.69 13.40 2.98
N VAL A 96 -3.49 13.77 2.01
CA VAL A 96 -4.48 14.83 2.18
C VAL A 96 -5.91 14.29 1.98
N THR A 97 -6.89 15.05 2.45
CA THR A 97 -8.32 14.79 2.18
C THR A 97 -8.55 14.59 0.69
N PRO A 98 -9.40 13.65 0.26
CA PRO A 98 -9.71 13.45 -1.16
C PRO A 98 -10.03 14.75 -1.88
N ILE A 99 -9.20 15.10 -2.87
CA ILE A 99 -9.32 16.37 -3.60
C ILE A 99 -10.63 16.49 -4.35
N ALA A 100 -11.24 15.37 -4.77
CA ALA A 100 -12.58 15.41 -5.39
C ALA A 100 -13.61 16.13 -4.50
N ALA A 101 -13.51 15.97 -3.18
CA ALA A 101 -14.43 16.63 -2.24
C ALA A 101 -14.00 18.07 -1.87
N VAL A 102 -12.69 18.34 -1.82
CA VAL A 102 -12.17 19.69 -1.52
C VAL A 102 -12.42 20.65 -2.68
N ALA A 103 -12.31 20.16 -3.91
CA ALA A 103 -12.46 20.93 -5.16
C ALA A 103 -13.83 20.71 -5.84
N GLU A 104 -14.85 20.22 -5.12
CA GLU A 104 -16.17 19.85 -5.68
C GLU A 104 -16.85 20.99 -6.45
N SER A 105 -16.68 22.24 -6.01
CA SER A 105 -17.29 23.43 -6.63
C SER A 105 -16.57 23.88 -7.92
N LEU A 106 -15.33 23.45 -8.13
CA LEU A 106 -14.48 23.92 -9.22
C LEU A 106 -14.86 23.29 -10.58
N ALA A 107 -14.49 23.98 -11.66
CA ALA A 107 -14.59 23.44 -13.02
C ALA A 107 -13.46 22.43 -13.30
N ALA A 108 -13.67 21.56 -14.30
CA ALA A 108 -12.70 20.50 -14.63
C ALA A 108 -11.29 21.04 -14.92
N GLU A 109 -11.22 22.15 -15.65
CA GLU A 109 -9.96 22.79 -16.07
C GLU A 109 -9.15 23.31 -14.88
N GLU A 110 -9.80 23.55 -13.73
CA GLU A 110 -9.19 24.10 -12.53
C GLU A 110 -8.51 23.02 -11.68
N TYR A 111 -8.87 21.74 -11.84
CA TYR A 111 -8.28 20.62 -11.10
C TYR A 111 -6.78 20.48 -11.32
N LEU A 112 -6.30 20.80 -12.52
CA LEU A 112 -4.85 20.82 -12.81
C LEU A 112 -4.13 21.90 -12.02
N GLN A 113 -4.75 23.06 -11.77
CA GLN A 113 -4.16 24.12 -10.96
C GLN A 113 -4.04 23.65 -9.50
N VAL A 114 -5.06 22.98 -8.96
CA VAL A 114 -5.03 22.39 -7.61
C VAL A 114 -3.92 21.34 -7.52
N ALA A 115 -3.78 20.45 -8.50
CA ALA A 115 -2.73 19.43 -8.52
C ALA A 115 -1.32 20.06 -8.55
N ARG A 116 -1.11 21.11 -9.32
CA ARG A 116 0.15 21.85 -9.34
C ARG A 116 0.44 22.57 -8.02
N ALA A 117 -0.57 23.12 -7.37
CA ALA A 117 -0.42 23.72 -6.05
C ALA A 117 -0.01 22.69 -4.98
N LEU A 118 -0.58 21.48 -5.03
CA LEU A 118 -0.18 20.35 -4.19
C LEU A 118 1.27 19.92 -4.46
N ASP A 119 1.66 19.78 -5.73
CA ASP A 119 3.01 19.36 -6.13
C ASP A 119 4.06 20.39 -5.68
N GLN A 120 3.76 21.67 -5.85
CA GLN A 120 4.62 22.78 -5.40
C GLN A 120 4.75 22.80 -3.88
N ALA A 121 3.66 22.70 -3.14
CA ALA A 121 3.69 22.67 -1.67
C ALA A 121 4.50 21.46 -1.16
N ALA A 122 4.32 20.28 -1.77
CA ALA A 122 5.09 19.09 -1.45
C ALA A 122 6.59 19.27 -1.74
N ALA A 123 6.94 19.96 -2.82
CA ALA A 123 8.34 20.30 -3.14
C ALA A 123 8.96 21.25 -2.13
N GLU A 124 8.23 22.28 -1.72
CA GLU A 124 8.68 23.31 -0.76
C GLU A 124 8.95 22.73 0.63
N VAL A 125 8.11 21.79 1.11
CA VAL A 125 8.32 21.11 2.39
C VAL A 125 9.26 19.91 2.29
N GLY A 126 9.76 19.60 1.10
CA GLY A 126 10.81 18.59 0.85
C GLY A 126 10.35 17.15 0.95
N VAL A 127 9.05 16.85 0.88
CA VAL A 127 8.54 15.47 0.93
C VAL A 127 8.71 14.76 -0.41
N ASN A 128 8.80 13.43 -0.37
CA ASN A 128 9.00 12.61 -1.56
C ASN A 128 7.74 12.53 -2.42
N PHE A 129 6.57 12.33 -1.79
CA PHE A 129 5.29 12.15 -2.45
C PHE A 129 4.14 12.75 -1.65
N LEU A 130 3.05 13.07 -2.35
CA LEU A 130 1.80 13.53 -1.78
C LEU A 130 0.65 12.71 -2.38
N GLY A 131 -0.07 11.98 -1.54
CA GLY A 131 -1.30 11.26 -1.88
C GLY A 131 -2.54 12.06 -1.51
N GLY A 132 -3.67 11.72 -2.12
CA GLY A 132 -4.95 12.39 -1.87
C GLY A 132 -5.54 13.08 -3.10
N TYR A 133 -4.89 13.03 -4.27
CA TYR A 133 -5.58 13.31 -5.52
C TYR A 133 -6.52 12.14 -5.82
N SER A 134 -7.61 12.07 -5.04
CA SER A 134 -8.40 10.86 -4.85
C SER A 134 -9.90 11.13 -4.96
N ALA A 135 -10.65 10.09 -5.39
CA ALA A 135 -12.10 10.05 -5.44
C ALA A 135 -12.65 8.75 -4.85
N LEU A 136 -13.79 8.81 -4.15
CA LEU A 136 -14.44 7.67 -3.50
C LEU A 136 -15.79 7.40 -4.19
N VAL A 137 -15.76 6.60 -5.26
CA VAL A 137 -16.88 6.45 -6.20
C VAL A 137 -17.56 5.07 -6.17
N GLN A 138 -17.32 4.28 -5.11
CA GLN A 138 -17.90 2.94 -4.98
C GLN A 138 -19.43 2.91 -5.00
N LYS A 139 -20.12 4.02 -4.71
CA LYS A 139 -21.58 4.12 -4.76
C LYS A 139 -22.11 4.98 -5.91
N GLY A 140 -21.30 5.75 -6.55
CA GLY A 140 -21.67 6.68 -7.63
C GLY A 140 -20.69 7.84 -7.70
N PHE A 141 -20.98 8.81 -8.53
CA PHE A 141 -20.14 9.96 -8.77
C PHE A 141 -20.81 11.25 -8.32
N THR A 142 -20.04 12.12 -7.72
CA THR A 142 -20.34 13.56 -7.68
C THR A 142 -19.79 14.23 -8.96
N LYS A 143 -20.02 15.54 -9.09
CA LYS A 143 -19.42 16.33 -10.16
C LYS A 143 -17.90 16.37 -10.03
N GLY A 144 -17.39 16.64 -8.81
CA GLY A 144 -15.96 16.70 -8.53
C GLY A 144 -15.25 15.37 -8.73
N ASP A 145 -15.88 14.24 -8.41
CA ASP A 145 -15.33 12.92 -8.67
C ASP A 145 -15.05 12.70 -10.17
N ARG A 146 -15.99 13.11 -11.03
CA ARG A 146 -15.80 12.99 -12.50
C ARG A 146 -14.68 13.88 -12.99
N HIS A 147 -14.65 15.15 -12.58
CA HIS A 147 -13.61 16.10 -12.95
C HIS A 147 -12.23 15.60 -12.53
N LEU A 148 -12.11 15.08 -11.29
CA LEU A 148 -10.85 14.52 -10.81
C LEU A 148 -10.39 13.35 -11.68
N ILE A 149 -11.27 12.36 -11.93
CA ILE A 149 -10.89 11.15 -12.69
C ILE A 149 -10.49 11.51 -14.12
N GLU A 150 -11.19 12.41 -14.78
CA GLU A 150 -10.92 12.86 -16.13
C GLU A 150 -9.57 13.60 -16.25
N THR A 151 -9.13 14.26 -15.18
CA THR A 151 -7.86 15.01 -15.15
C THR A 151 -6.66 14.18 -14.70
N ILE A 152 -6.85 12.97 -14.15
CA ILE A 152 -5.75 12.08 -13.70
C ILE A 152 -4.62 11.94 -14.72
N PRO A 153 -4.88 11.68 -16.02
CA PRO A 153 -3.80 11.48 -17.00
C PRO A 153 -2.88 12.71 -17.13
N GLU A 154 -3.47 13.90 -17.17
CA GLU A 154 -2.72 15.13 -17.28
C GLU A 154 -1.96 15.46 -16.01
N VAL A 155 -2.61 15.30 -14.86
CA VAL A 155 -2.00 15.52 -13.54
C VAL A 155 -0.79 14.63 -13.33
N LEU A 156 -0.91 13.33 -13.54
CA LEU A 156 0.19 12.38 -13.29
C LEU A 156 1.33 12.48 -14.30
N SER A 157 1.07 12.99 -15.50
CA SER A 157 2.12 13.26 -16.48
C SER A 157 2.87 14.58 -16.23
N SER A 158 2.21 15.59 -15.62
CA SER A 158 2.75 16.94 -15.44
C SER A 158 3.22 17.28 -14.02
N THR A 159 2.96 16.42 -13.02
CA THR A 159 3.42 16.59 -11.64
C THR A 159 4.46 15.55 -11.25
N ALA A 160 5.37 15.92 -10.35
CA ALA A 160 6.46 15.04 -9.92
C ALA A 160 6.06 14.17 -8.72
N ARG A 161 5.37 14.75 -7.74
CA ARG A 161 5.12 14.17 -6.40
C ARG A 161 3.69 13.75 -6.16
N VAL A 162 2.72 14.30 -6.89
CA VAL A 162 1.30 13.99 -6.72
C VAL A 162 1.00 12.57 -7.14
N CYS A 163 0.31 11.85 -6.26
CA CYS A 163 -0.20 10.49 -6.49
C CYS A 163 -1.72 10.49 -6.45
N ALA A 164 -2.33 9.64 -7.26
CA ALA A 164 -3.78 9.53 -7.38
C ALA A 164 -4.29 8.15 -6.98
N SER A 165 -5.49 8.11 -6.42
CA SER A 165 -6.19 6.86 -6.13
C SER A 165 -7.69 7.01 -6.27
N VAL A 166 -8.35 5.94 -6.73
CA VAL A 166 -9.81 5.92 -6.88
C VAL A 166 -10.37 4.65 -6.28
N ASN A 167 -11.29 4.80 -5.31
CA ASN A 167 -11.99 3.67 -4.72
C ASN A 167 -13.28 3.41 -5.50
N VAL A 168 -13.28 2.36 -6.34
CA VAL A 168 -14.39 2.04 -7.26
C VAL A 168 -15.34 0.97 -6.75
N ALA A 169 -14.97 0.28 -5.66
CA ALA A 169 -15.73 -0.85 -5.14
C ALA A 169 -15.66 -0.93 -3.61
N SER A 170 -16.66 -1.54 -3.03
CA SER A 170 -16.61 -1.99 -1.64
C SER A 170 -17.52 -3.20 -1.41
N THR A 171 -17.22 -3.99 -0.39
CA THR A 171 -18.05 -5.13 0.00
C THR A 171 -19.51 -4.73 0.21
N ARG A 172 -19.77 -3.52 0.75
CA ARG A 172 -21.14 -3.01 1.00
C ARG A 172 -21.82 -2.40 -0.21
N ALA A 173 -21.05 -1.93 -1.20
CA ALA A 173 -21.60 -1.24 -2.37
C ALA A 173 -21.58 -2.10 -3.65
N GLY A 174 -20.79 -3.16 -3.69
CA GLY A 174 -20.45 -3.86 -4.92
C GLY A 174 -19.42 -3.10 -5.73
N ILE A 175 -19.40 -3.28 -7.04
CA ILE A 175 -18.41 -2.69 -7.96
C ILE A 175 -19.12 -1.69 -8.87
N ASN A 176 -18.64 -0.46 -8.91
CA ASN A 176 -19.10 0.57 -9.84
C ASN A 176 -18.41 0.39 -11.19
N MET A 177 -19.07 -0.31 -12.13
CA MET A 177 -18.50 -0.63 -13.45
C MET A 177 -18.32 0.60 -14.34
N ASP A 178 -19.12 1.65 -14.14
CA ASP A 178 -18.89 2.92 -14.84
C ASP A 178 -17.58 3.57 -14.41
N ALA A 179 -17.26 3.53 -13.11
CA ALA A 179 -15.98 3.98 -12.58
C ALA A 179 -14.82 3.09 -13.07
N VAL A 180 -14.99 1.78 -13.07
CA VAL A 180 -14.00 0.83 -13.59
C VAL A 180 -13.69 1.11 -15.06
N SER A 181 -14.71 1.36 -15.88
CA SER A 181 -14.55 1.73 -17.30
C SER A 181 -13.77 3.05 -17.46
N LEU A 182 -14.10 4.08 -16.67
CA LEU A 182 -13.37 5.35 -16.68
C LEU A 182 -11.91 5.17 -16.25
N MET A 183 -11.65 4.36 -15.22
CA MET A 183 -10.29 4.09 -14.76
C MET A 183 -9.47 3.32 -15.80
N GLY A 184 -10.07 2.37 -16.53
CA GLY A 184 -9.40 1.70 -17.65
C GLY A 184 -8.91 2.69 -18.71
N LYS A 185 -9.73 3.69 -19.04
CA LYS A 185 -9.36 4.78 -19.96
C LYS A 185 -8.27 5.68 -19.37
N ALA A 186 -8.43 6.09 -18.10
CA ALA A 186 -7.46 6.94 -17.41
C ALA A 186 -6.08 6.29 -17.32
N ILE A 187 -5.99 5.00 -16.97
CA ILE A 187 -4.73 4.24 -16.94
C ILE A 187 -4.10 4.20 -18.33
N LYS A 188 -4.89 3.88 -19.37
CA LYS A 188 -4.38 3.81 -20.74
C LYS A 188 -3.84 5.16 -21.21
N GLU A 189 -4.56 6.24 -20.98
CA GLU A 189 -4.15 7.59 -21.35
C GLU A 189 -2.92 8.05 -20.54
N THR A 190 -2.88 7.78 -19.23
CA THR A 190 -1.72 8.07 -18.37
C THR A 190 -0.47 7.37 -18.89
N SER A 191 -0.59 6.11 -19.27
CA SER A 191 0.48 5.33 -19.86
C SER A 191 1.02 5.99 -21.13
N LEU A 192 0.15 6.36 -22.05
CA LEU A 192 0.52 7.02 -23.32
C LEU A 192 1.20 8.39 -23.10
N ARG A 193 0.70 9.19 -22.16
CA ARG A 193 1.27 10.51 -21.82
C ARG A 193 2.66 10.42 -21.15
N THR A 194 3.02 9.27 -20.66
CA THR A 194 4.32 9.00 -19.99
C THR A 194 5.13 7.91 -20.71
N ALA A 195 4.91 7.76 -22.00
CA ALA A 195 5.58 6.74 -22.83
C ALA A 195 7.11 6.87 -22.85
N ASP A 196 7.63 8.09 -22.70
CA ASP A 196 9.05 8.41 -22.58
C ASP A 196 9.72 7.81 -21.35
N ARG A 197 8.90 7.37 -20.35
CA ARG A 197 9.30 6.76 -19.08
C ARG A 197 8.58 5.44 -18.85
N ASP A 198 8.42 4.62 -19.87
CA ASP A 198 7.78 3.29 -19.80
C ASP A 198 6.37 3.29 -19.15
N GLY A 199 5.61 4.38 -19.28
CA GLY A 199 4.28 4.49 -18.68
C GLY A 199 4.31 4.80 -17.17
N PHE A 200 5.40 5.33 -16.63
CA PHE A 200 5.64 5.56 -15.21
C PHE A 200 4.54 6.35 -14.48
N GLY A 201 3.79 7.21 -15.18
CA GLY A 201 2.63 7.88 -14.59
C GLY A 201 1.65 6.91 -13.91
N CYS A 202 1.50 5.70 -14.46
CA CYS A 202 0.65 4.65 -13.90
C CYS A 202 1.19 4.08 -12.57
N ALA A 203 2.49 4.18 -12.28
CA ALA A 203 3.05 3.80 -10.99
C ALA A 203 2.58 4.71 -9.83
N LYS A 204 2.08 5.91 -10.16
CA LYS A 204 1.53 6.89 -9.22
C LYS A 204 -0.01 6.82 -9.11
N LEU A 205 -0.66 5.81 -9.72
CA LEU A 205 -2.10 5.63 -9.77
C LEU A 205 -2.51 4.27 -9.21
N VAL A 206 -3.44 4.27 -8.27
CA VAL A 206 -4.01 3.03 -7.71
C VAL A 206 -5.53 3.04 -7.79
N VAL A 207 -6.11 1.92 -8.21
CA VAL A 207 -7.56 1.68 -8.17
C VAL A 207 -7.87 0.69 -7.06
N PHE A 208 -8.86 0.99 -6.20
CA PHE A 208 -9.14 0.22 -4.99
C PHE A 208 -10.55 -0.37 -4.94
N ALA A 209 -10.63 -1.50 -4.23
CA ALA A 209 -11.82 -1.92 -3.48
C ALA A 209 -11.51 -1.89 -1.97
N ASN A 210 -12.50 -1.46 -1.16
CA ASN A 210 -12.37 -1.39 0.31
C ASN A 210 -11.11 -0.62 0.76
N MET A 211 -10.86 0.54 0.18
CA MET A 211 -9.70 1.38 0.49
C MET A 211 -9.69 1.80 1.96
N PRO A 212 -8.61 1.57 2.73
CA PRO A 212 -8.49 2.02 4.11
C PRO A 212 -8.21 3.52 4.17
N GLU A 213 -8.78 4.19 5.18
CA GLU A 213 -8.70 5.65 5.34
C GLU A 213 -7.36 6.15 5.92
N ASP A 214 -6.56 5.24 6.47
CA ASP A 214 -5.32 5.50 7.21
C ASP A 214 -4.06 4.99 6.48
N ASN A 215 -4.17 4.62 5.21
CA ASN A 215 -3.07 4.05 4.44
C ASN A 215 -1.89 5.03 4.29
N PRO A 216 -0.68 4.70 4.79
CA PRO A 216 0.49 5.56 4.67
C PRO A 216 1.29 5.37 3.38
N PHE A 217 1.01 4.33 2.60
CA PHE A 217 1.79 3.97 1.42
C PHE A 217 1.33 4.70 0.17
N MET A 218 2.29 5.20 -0.61
CA MET A 218 1.97 5.67 -1.96
C MET A 218 1.63 4.44 -2.87
N ALA A 219 0.88 4.58 -3.94
CA ALA A 219 0.26 5.79 -4.45
C ALA A 219 -1.12 6.02 -3.80
N GLY A 220 -1.58 5.07 -3.03
CA GLY A 220 -2.92 5.04 -2.47
C GLY A 220 -3.11 5.81 -1.14
N ALA A 221 -2.09 6.47 -0.62
CA ALA A 221 -2.23 7.25 0.61
C ALA A 221 -3.24 8.40 0.43
N TYR A 222 -4.12 8.57 1.39
CA TYR A 222 -5.00 9.72 1.52
C TYR A 222 -5.43 9.86 2.99
N LEU A 223 -5.97 11.01 3.37
CA LEU A 223 -6.54 11.22 4.70
C LEU A 223 -8.05 11.04 4.64
N GLY A 224 -8.57 10.05 5.33
CA GLY A 224 -10.00 9.76 5.40
C GLY A 224 -10.79 10.86 6.09
N PHE A 225 -12.10 10.90 5.85
CA PHE A 225 -12.99 11.91 6.45
C PHE A 225 -13.18 11.73 7.97
N GLY A 226 -12.92 10.52 8.49
CA GLY A 226 -12.97 10.20 9.92
C GLY A 226 -11.69 10.51 10.67
N GLU A 227 -10.62 10.86 9.96
CA GLU A 227 -9.30 11.13 10.53
C GLU A 227 -9.22 12.53 11.19
N PRO A 228 -8.29 12.74 12.15
CA PRO A 228 -8.09 14.03 12.79
C PRO A 228 -7.48 15.06 11.82
N GLU A 229 -7.40 16.33 12.27
CA GLU A 229 -6.87 17.45 11.50
C GLU A 229 -5.45 17.20 10.98
N SER A 230 -4.61 16.56 11.82
CA SER A 230 -3.27 16.10 11.44
C SER A 230 -2.92 14.82 12.18
N VAL A 231 -2.29 13.87 11.47
CA VAL A 231 -1.97 12.55 12.02
C VAL A 231 -0.70 11.99 11.38
N ILE A 232 0.13 11.32 12.18
CA ILE A 232 1.27 10.54 11.69
C ILE A 232 0.87 9.09 11.56
N ASN A 233 0.95 8.57 10.34
CA ASN A 233 0.87 7.14 10.01
C ASN A 233 2.23 6.66 9.50
N VAL A 234 2.69 5.51 9.98
CA VAL A 234 4.03 5.00 9.67
C VAL A 234 3.93 3.64 9.00
N GLY A 235 4.61 3.48 7.88
CA GLY A 235 4.80 2.20 7.23
C GLY A 235 6.18 1.63 7.54
N VAL A 236 6.23 0.43 8.10
CA VAL A 236 7.47 -0.33 8.30
C VAL A 236 7.51 -1.54 7.40
N SER A 237 8.73 -1.89 6.97
CA SER A 237 8.96 -3.03 6.13
C SER A 237 10.16 -3.83 6.61
N GLY A 238 10.19 -5.11 6.28
CA GLY A 238 11.30 -5.96 6.70
C GLY A 238 11.24 -7.36 6.09
N PRO A 239 11.07 -7.51 4.75
CA PRO A 239 11.18 -8.83 4.11
C PRO A 239 12.53 -9.47 4.39
N GLY A 240 13.63 -8.67 4.35
CA GLY A 240 14.98 -9.14 4.65
C GLY A 240 15.13 -9.66 6.07
N VAL A 241 14.51 -9.02 7.06
CA VAL A 241 14.52 -9.47 8.46
C VAL A 241 13.83 -10.82 8.60
N VAL A 242 12.61 -10.93 8.02
CA VAL A 242 11.83 -12.19 8.05
C VAL A 242 12.59 -13.32 7.36
N LYS A 243 13.15 -13.06 6.18
CA LYS A 243 13.96 -14.02 5.43
C LYS A 243 15.12 -14.55 6.28
N LYS A 244 15.94 -13.67 6.86
CA LYS A 244 17.10 -14.07 7.64
C LYS A 244 16.75 -14.89 8.88
N GLU A 245 15.68 -14.54 9.57
CA GLU A 245 15.21 -15.35 10.73
C GLU A 245 14.75 -16.75 10.29
N LEU A 246 14.08 -16.86 9.15
CA LEU A 246 13.72 -18.17 8.57
C LEU A 246 14.97 -18.97 8.16
N GLU A 247 15.93 -18.37 7.48
CA GLU A 247 17.18 -19.00 7.08
C GLU A 247 17.96 -19.53 8.30
N ARG A 248 18.09 -18.71 9.36
CA ARG A 248 18.74 -19.15 10.62
C ARG A 248 18.06 -20.37 11.21
N ALA A 249 16.72 -20.38 11.26
CA ALA A 249 15.97 -21.49 11.80
C ALA A 249 16.14 -22.76 10.95
N ILE A 250 16.07 -22.65 9.63
CA ILE A 250 16.26 -23.78 8.71
C ILE A 250 17.70 -24.34 8.84
N HIS A 251 18.71 -23.48 8.88
CA HIS A 251 20.12 -23.91 9.04
C HIS A 251 20.46 -24.44 10.43
N SER A 252 19.57 -24.33 11.42
CA SER A 252 19.78 -24.90 12.75
C SER A 252 19.77 -26.45 12.76
N GLY A 253 19.42 -27.08 11.66
CA GLY A 253 19.32 -28.52 11.53
C GLY A 253 18.12 -29.15 12.25
N LYS A 254 17.27 -28.34 12.88
CA LYS A 254 16.02 -28.84 13.51
C LYS A 254 14.99 -29.15 12.42
N LYS A 255 14.25 -30.23 12.62
CA LYS A 255 13.07 -30.50 11.78
C LYS A 255 11.99 -29.50 12.10
N LEU A 256 11.68 -28.60 11.17
CA LEU A 256 10.66 -27.57 11.29
C LEU A 256 9.39 -27.95 10.56
N THR A 257 8.26 -27.57 11.11
CA THR A 257 6.94 -27.63 10.47
C THR A 257 6.56 -26.25 9.93
N LEU A 258 5.55 -26.16 9.08
CA LEU A 258 4.98 -24.86 8.65
C LEU A 258 4.45 -24.03 9.83
N GLY A 259 3.97 -24.70 10.88
CA GLY A 259 3.57 -24.04 12.13
C GLY A 259 4.74 -23.35 12.83
N ASP A 260 5.91 -24.02 12.89
CA ASP A 260 7.12 -23.44 13.48
C ASP A 260 7.61 -22.22 12.67
N LEU A 261 7.58 -22.32 11.34
CA LEU A 261 7.93 -21.20 10.44
C LEU A 261 6.97 -20.03 10.62
N SER A 262 5.67 -20.29 10.74
CA SER A 262 4.65 -19.27 11.04
C SER A 262 4.92 -18.54 12.36
N GLU A 263 5.30 -19.26 13.43
CA GLU A 263 5.65 -18.67 14.72
C GLU A 263 6.91 -17.78 14.63
N ILE A 264 7.90 -18.17 13.83
CA ILE A 264 9.09 -17.36 13.59
C ILE A 264 8.71 -16.06 12.88
N ILE A 265 7.91 -16.13 11.82
CA ILE A 265 7.41 -14.96 11.07
C ILE A 265 6.64 -14.03 12.02
N LYS A 266 5.71 -14.58 12.80
CA LYS A 266 4.90 -13.81 13.76
C LYS A 266 5.75 -13.05 14.78
N ARG A 267 6.74 -13.71 15.39
CA ARG A 267 7.64 -13.09 16.38
C ARG A 267 8.51 -12.01 15.74
N THR A 268 8.98 -12.22 14.53
CA THR A 268 9.78 -11.24 13.78
C THR A 268 8.93 -10.02 13.44
N SER A 269 7.72 -10.23 12.95
CA SER A 269 6.75 -9.18 12.63
C SER A 269 6.39 -8.35 13.87
N PHE A 270 6.22 -8.99 15.02
CA PHE A 270 6.03 -8.30 16.30
C PHE A 270 7.17 -7.32 16.58
N ARG A 271 8.44 -7.77 16.46
CA ARG A 271 9.61 -6.91 16.73
C ARG A 271 9.70 -5.73 15.76
N VAL A 272 9.48 -5.98 14.47
CA VAL A 272 9.49 -4.93 13.42
C VAL A 272 8.41 -3.88 13.70
N THR A 273 7.20 -4.30 14.04
CA THR A 273 6.09 -3.38 14.36
C THR A 273 6.41 -2.51 15.57
N ARG A 274 7.02 -3.08 16.63
CA ARG A 274 7.41 -2.30 17.83
C ARG A 274 8.42 -1.20 17.52
N VAL A 275 9.34 -1.44 16.59
CA VAL A 275 10.28 -0.42 16.11
C VAL A 275 9.52 0.67 15.36
N GLY A 276 8.59 0.31 14.50
CA GLY A 276 7.75 1.27 13.77
C GLY A 276 6.91 2.14 14.71
N GLU A 277 6.29 1.55 15.71
CA GLU A 277 5.50 2.30 16.70
C GLU A 277 6.36 3.29 17.50
N LEU A 278 7.56 2.89 17.90
CA LEU A 278 8.50 3.80 18.58
C LEU A 278 8.78 5.04 17.74
N ILE A 279 9.16 4.85 16.48
CA ILE A 279 9.45 5.95 15.55
C ILE A 279 8.21 6.81 15.30
N ALA A 280 7.06 6.19 15.09
CA ALA A 280 5.79 6.89 14.84
C ALA A 280 5.41 7.83 16.00
N ARG A 281 5.51 7.34 17.23
CA ARG A 281 5.20 8.12 18.45
C ARG A 281 6.20 9.25 18.68
N GLU A 282 7.47 9.01 18.45
CA GLU A 282 8.51 10.06 18.56
C GLU A 282 8.30 11.18 17.55
N VAL A 283 7.98 10.83 16.28
CA VAL A 283 7.71 11.82 15.24
C VAL A 283 6.42 12.60 15.57
N ALA A 284 5.35 11.91 15.95
CA ALA A 284 4.08 12.55 16.29
C ALA A 284 4.24 13.50 17.48
N GLN A 285 4.95 13.08 18.52
CA GLN A 285 5.23 13.91 19.70
C GLN A 285 6.08 15.14 19.33
N ALA A 286 7.13 14.96 18.52
CA ALA A 286 8.01 16.06 18.13
C ALA A 286 7.31 17.10 17.26
N LEU A 287 6.35 16.67 16.44
CA LEU A 287 5.54 17.58 15.61
C LEU A 287 4.28 18.11 16.33
N GLY A 288 3.95 17.61 17.52
CA GLY A 288 2.74 18.01 18.24
C GLY A 288 1.43 17.58 17.57
N VAL A 289 1.43 16.46 16.83
CA VAL A 289 0.27 15.92 16.11
C VAL A 289 -0.14 14.56 16.66
N SER A 290 -1.34 14.08 16.28
CA SER A 290 -1.81 12.76 16.69
C SER A 290 -0.96 11.66 16.09
N PHE A 291 -0.75 10.57 16.85
CA PHE A 291 -0.30 9.30 16.30
C PHE A 291 -1.52 8.50 15.84
N GLY A 292 -1.51 8.04 14.59
CA GLY A 292 -2.55 7.20 13.98
C GLY A 292 -2.18 5.73 14.08
N ILE A 293 -1.55 5.19 13.02
CA ILE A 293 -1.28 3.75 12.94
C ILE A 293 0.18 3.43 12.56
N VAL A 294 0.55 2.19 12.85
CA VAL A 294 1.68 1.50 12.21
C VAL A 294 1.13 0.51 11.19
N ASP A 295 1.55 0.65 9.97
CA ASP A 295 1.33 -0.32 8.91
C ASP A 295 2.57 -1.21 8.79
N LEU A 296 2.43 -2.48 9.14
CA LEU A 296 3.45 -3.49 8.90
C LEU A 296 3.16 -4.17 7.58
N SER A 297 3.75 -3.66 6.52
CA SER A 297 3.68 -4.27 5.20
C SER A 297 5.03 -4.81 4.79
N LEU A 298 5.11 -6.12 4.52
CA LEU A 298 6.28 -6.68 3.86
C LEU A 298 6.28 -6.20 2.40
N ALA A 299 6.72 -4.96 2.23
CA ALA A 299 6.86 -4.30 0.93
C ALA A 299 8.32 -4.43 0.49
N PRO A 300 8.64 -5.29 -0.50
CA PRO A 300 9.99 -5.51 -0.97
C PRO A 300 10.59 -4.27 -1.63
N THR A 301 11.91 -4.31 -1.85
CA THR A 301 12.61 -3.38 -2.72
C THR A 301 13.40 -4.15 -3.78
N PRO A 302 13.85 -3.49 -4.86
CA PRO A 302 14.75 -4.10 -5.85
C PRO A 302 16.16 -4.37 -5.31
N THR A 303 16.30 -4.51 -4.00
CA THR A 303 17.58 -4.81 -3.32
C THR A 303 17.67 -6.29 -3.05
N VAL A 304 18.82 -6.88 -3.35
CA VAL A 304 19.09 -8.30 -3.05
C VAL A 304 18.92 -8.55 -1.55
N GLY A 305 18.13 -9.54 -1.20
CA GLY A 305 17.86 -9.91 0.19
C GLY A 305 16.62 -9.23 0.80
N ASP A 306 15.94 -8.33 0.10
CA ASP A 306 14.73 -7.66 0.53
C ASP A 306 13.53 -8.04 -0.37
N SER A 307 13.20 -9.33 -0.42
CA SER A 307 12.23 -9.92 -1.35
C SER A 307 11.22 -10.82 -0.64
N VAL A 308 9.95 -10.62 -0.90
CA VAL A 308 8.86 -11.54 -0.50
C VAL A 308 8.99 -12.87 -1.25
N GLY A 309 9.43 -12.83 -2.51
CA GLY A 309 9.72 -14.04 -3.28
C GLY A 309 10.79 -14.91 -2.62
N GLU A 310 11.82 -14.33 -2.01
CA GLU A 310 12.81 -15.10 -1.24
C GLU A 310 12.22 -15.73 0.02
N ILE A 311 11.31 -15.05 0.71
CA ILE A 311 10.58 -15.64 1.84
C ILE A 311 9.77 -16.86 1.40
N LEU A 312 9.06 -16.76 0.26
CA LEU A 312 8.32 -17.91 -0.29
C LEU A 312 9.22 -19.09 -0.60
N ARG A 313 10.46 -18.84 -1.06
CA ARG A 313 11.47 -19.91 -1.25
C ARG A 313 11.90 -20.53 0.08
N CYS A 314 12.09 -19.74 1.13
CA CYS A 314 12.35 -20.27 2.48
C CYS A 314 11.21 -21.14 3.00
N LEU A 315 9.98 -20.90 2.55
CA LEU A 315 8.82 -21.75 2.85
C LEU A 315 8.75 -23.04 2.01
N GLY A 316 9.78 -23.31 1.19
CA GLY A 316 9.94 -24.57 0.45
C GLY A 316 9.45 -24.53 -1.00
N LEU A 317 9.27 -23.35 -1.58
CA LEU A 317 8.90 -23.19 -3.00
C LEU A 317 10.16 -23.04 -3.87
N ASP A 318 10.43 -24.01 -4.74
CA ASP A 318 11.53 -23.92 -5.71
C ASP A 318 11.27 -22.86 -6.78
N SER A 319 10.00 -22.63 -7.10
CA SER A 319 9.55 -21.65 -8.09
C SER A 319 8.32 -20.89 -7.60
N ILE A 320 8.39 -19.55 -7.68
CA ILE A 320 7.22 -18.70 -7.37
C ILE A 320 6.24 -18.82 -8.55
N GLY A 321 4.97 -19.03 -8.24
CA GLY A 321 3.94 -19.36 -9.22
C GLY A 321 3.58 -20.86 -9.27
N ALA A 322 4.44 -21.73 -8.77
CA ALA A 322 4.14 -23.16 -8.64
C ALA A 322 2.92 -23.43 -7.73
N PRO A 323 2.25 -24.60 -7.87
CA PRO A 323 1.27 -25.04 -6.88
C PRO A 323 1.84 -24.99 -5.47
N GLY A 324 1.08 -24.41 -4.53
CA GLY A 324 1.56 -24.09 -3.17
C GLY A 324 1.86 -22.62 -2.93
N SER A 325 2.16 -21.81 -3.96
CA SER A 325 2.50 -20.37 -3.80
C SER A 325 1.40 -19.58 -3.11
N THR A 326 0.14 -19.81 -3.48
CA THR A 326 -1.02 -19.14 -2.83
C THR A 326 -1.13 -19.56 -1.35
N ALA A 327 -0.94 -20.84 -1.01
CA ALA A 327 -0.99 -21.32 0.36
C ALA A 327 0.18 -20.78 1.22
N ALA A 328 1.39 -20.74 0.67
CA ALA A 328 2.56 -20.15 1.34
C ALA A 328 2.37 -18.65 1.59
N LEU A 329 1.82 -17.91 0.62
CA LEU A 329 1.50 -16.49 0.78
C LEU A 329 0.40 -16.28 1.83
N ALA A 330 -0.61 -17.14 1.89
CA ALA A 330 -1.64 -17.08 2.92
C ALA A 330 -1.05 -17.26 4.33
N LEU A 331 -0.16 -18.24 4.51
CA LEU A 331 0.56 -18.46 5.76
C LEU A 331 1.40 -17.23 6.13
N LEU A 332 2.17 -16.70 5.19
CA LEU A 332 3.00 -15.51 5.40
C LEU A 332 2.14 -14.32 5.82
N ASN A 333 1.10 -14.01 5.06
CA ASN A 333 0.23 -12.86 5.30
C ASN A 333 -0.47 -12.93 6.68
N ASP A 334 -1.00 -14.09 7.05
CA ASP A 334 -1.65 -14.30 8.34
C ASP A 334 -0.66 -14.18 9.51
N ALA A 335 0.52 -14.76 9.40
CA ALA A 335 1.55 -14.68 10.43
C ALA A 335 2.05 -13.24 10.65
N VAL A 336 2.22 -12.47 9.56
CA VAL A 336 2.59 -11.05 9.61
C VAL A 336 1.51 -10.24 10.32
N LYS A 337 0.26 -10.38 9.93
CA LYS A 337 -0.88 -9.68 10.57
C LYS A 337 -1.01 -10.00 12.05
N LYS A 338 -0.89 -11.27 12.43
CA LYS A 338 -0.90 -11.69 13.84
C LYS A 338 0.26 -11.05 14.62
N GLY A 339 1.45 -11.03 14.07
CA GLY A 339 2.61 -10.38 14.67
C GLY A 339 2.39 -8.89 14.92
N GLY A 340 1.89 -8.16 13.93
CA GLY A 340 1.53 -6.75 14.03
C GLY A 340 0.46 -6.49 15.09
N ALA A 341 -0.65 -7.21 15.02
CA ALA A 341 -1.79 -7.03 15.94
C ALA A 341 -1.44 -7.25 17.41
N PHE A 342 -0.48 -8.11 17.71
CA PHE A 342 0.01 -8.30 19.07
C PHE A 342 1.05 -7.26 19.52
N ALA A 343 1.65 -6.54 18.58
CA ALA A 343 2.72 -5.58 18.86
C ALA A 343 2.19 -4.19 19.20
N SER A 344 1.08 -3.77 18.61
CA SER A 344 0.49 -2.45 18.78
C SER A 344 -1.03 -2.52 18.77
N SER A 345 -1.67 -1.66 19.57
CA SER A 345 -3.13 -1.44 19.50
C SER A 345 -3.54 -0.56 18.33
N SER A 346 -2.58 0.03 17.64
CA SER A 346 -2.78 0.98 16.54
C SER A 346 -2.15 0.44 15.26
N VAL A 347 -2.59 -0.75 14.82
CA VAL A 347 -2.20 -1.35 13.55
C VAL A 347 -3.31 -1.11 12.54
N GLY A 348 -2.97 -0.63 11.36
CA GLY A 348 -3.92 -0.28 10.31
C GLY A 348 -3.32 -0.31 8.91
N GLY A 349 -3.88 0.48 8.01
CA GLY A 349 -3.43 0.60 6.64
C GLY A 349 -3.58 -0.69 5.84
N LEU A 350 -2.52 -1.08 5.15
CA LEU A 350 -2.48 -2.26 4.26
C LEU A 350 -1.73 -3.45 4.87
N SER A 351 -1.46 -3.43 6.18
CA SER A 351 -0.64 -4.42 6.89
C SER A 351 -0.72 -5.84 6.36
N GLY A 352 0.44 -6.47 6.11
CA GLY A 352 0.56 -7.85 5.64
C GLY A 352 1.64 -8.04 4.58
N ALA A 353 1.52 -9.05 3.74
CA ALA A 353 2.47 -9.37 2.69
C ALA A 353 2.03 -8.78 1.34
N PHE A 354 2.92 -8.03 0.68
CA PHE A 354 2.75 -7.46 -0.65
C PHE A 354 3.45 -8.31 -1.71
N ILE A 355 2.97 -8.25 -2.94
CA ILE A 355 3.57 -8.91 -4.10
C ILE A 355 3.73 -7.94 -5.29
N PRO A 356 4.39 -6.78 -5.11
CA PRO A 356 4.63 -5.83 -6.21
C PRO A 356 5.69 -6.38 -7.15
N VAL A 357 5.31 -6.68 -8.39
CA VAL A 357 6.18 -7.45 -9.30
C VAL A 357 7.46 -6.70 -9.68
N SER A 358 7.41 -5.39 -9.95
CA SER A 358 8.61 -4.65 -10.32
C SER A 358 9.53 -4.31 -9.15
N GLU A 359 8.97 -4.27 -7.94
CA GLU A 359 9.70 -3.90 -6.72
C GLU A 359 10.36 -5.12 -6.05
N ASP A 360 10.10 -6.36 -6.56
CA ASP A 360 10.65 -7.62 -6.05
C ASP A 360 11.42 -8.37 -7.13
N LEU A 361 12.74 -8.48 -6.97
CA LEU A 361 13.61 -9.15 -7.95
C LEU A 361 13.20 -10.59 -8.27
N ASN A 362 12.71 -11.34 -7.28
CA ASN A 362 12.34 -12.73 -7.46
C ASN A 362 10.96 -12.89 -8.12
N LEU A 363 10.03 -11.97 -7.87
CA LEU A 363 8.74 -11.93 -8.56
C LEU A 363 8.94 -11.54 -10.04
N SER A 364 9.73 -10.49 -10.30
CA SER A 364 10.06 -10.06 -11.66
C SER A 364 10.77 -11.16 -12.46
N GLU A 365 11.70 -11.87 -11.82
CA GLU A 365 12.38 -13.02 -12.43
C GLU A 365 11.43 -14.20 -12.71
N ALA A 366 10.47 -14.48 -11.80
CA ALA A 366 9.47 -15.52 -12.02
C ALA A 366 8.55 -15.20 -13.21
N VAL A 367 8.24 -13.92 -13.44
CA VAL A 367 7.54 -13.47 -14.67
C VAL A 367 8.41 -13.72 -15.89
N ARG A 368 9.69 -13.33 -15.86
CA ARG A 368 10.63 -13.54 -16.97
C ARG A 368 10.74 -15.02 -17.37
N GLN A 369 10.72 -15.91 -16.39
CA GLN A 369 10.78 -17.36 -16.59
C GLN A 369 9.45 -17.99 -17.03
N GLY A 370 8.36 -17.21 -17.10
CA GLY A 370 7.02 -17.72 -17.42
C GLY A 370 6.38 -18.54 -16.29
N HIS A 371 6.94 -18.51 -15.09
CA HIS A 371 6.42 -19.26 -13.94
C HIS A 371 5.26 -18.54 -13.25
N LEU A 372 5.19 -17.21 -13.36
CA LEU A 372 4.18 -16.38 -12.75
C LEU A 372 3.36 -15.69 -13.84
N SER A 373 2.08 -16.02 -13.93
CA SER A 373 1.12 -15.43 -14.87
C SER A 373 0.17 -14.47 -14.19
N LEU A 374 -0.60 -13.68 -14.96
CA LEU A 374 -1.60 -12.76 -14.42
C LEU A 374 -2.65 -13.50 -13.60
N GLU A 375 -3.18 -14.61 -14.12
CA GLU A 375 -4.20 -15.43 -13.46
C GLU A 375 -3.66 -16.06 -12.15
N LYS A 376 -2.35 -16.37 -12.11
CA LYS A 376 -1.72 -16.86 -10.89
C LYS A 376 -1.55 -15.74 -9.86
N LEU A 377 -1.20 -14.54 -10.31
CA LEU A 377 -1.16 -13.35 -9.45
C LEU A 377 -2.55 -13.05 -8.87
N GLU A 378 -3.61 -13.05 -9.68
CA GLU A 378 -4.99 -12.86 -9.22
C GLU A 378 -5.38 -13.90 -8.15
N ALA A 379 -5.03 -15.18 -8.36
CA ALA A 379 -5.24 -16.20 -7.34
C ALA A 379 -4.46 -15.92 -6.05
N MET A 380 -3.24 -15.38 -6.13
CA MET A 380 -2.42 -15.01 -4.98
C MET A 380 -2.93 -13.75 -4.29
N THR A 381 -3.52 -12.80 -5.02
CA THR A 381 -4.09 -11.58 -4.43
C THR A 381 -5.31 -11.85 -3.57
N SER A 382 -5.99 -12.99 -3.75
CA SER A 382 -7.07 -13.39 -2.85
C SER A 382 -6.62 -13.56 -1.39
N VAL A 383 -5.34 -13.80 -1.14
CA VAL A 383 -4.75 -14.08 0.19
C VAL A 383 -3.65 -13.10 0.61
N CYS A 384 -3.17 -12.21 -0.27
CA CYS A 384 -2.22 -11.15 0.09
C CYS A 384 -2.91 -9.99 0.80
N SER A 385 -2.17 -8.99 1.22
CA SER A 385 -2.75 -7.81 1.89
C SER A 385 -3.16 -6.69 0.94
N LEU A 386 -2.68 -6.69 -0.30
CA LEU A 386 -2.94 -5.61 -1.26
C LEU A 386 -3.71 -6.13 -2.49
N GLY A 387 -3.04 -6.45 -3.55
CA GLY A 387 -3.66 -6.81 -4.83
C GLY A 387 -2.62 -6.92 -5.95
N LEU A 388 -3.04 -6.69 -7.18
CA LEU A 388 -2.17 -6.62 -8.35
C LEU A 388 -1.35 -5.34 -8.29
N ASP A 389 -0.08 -5.46 -7.97
CA ASP A 389 0.76 -4.30 -7.69
C ASP A 389 1.98 -4.25 -8.59
N MET A 390 2.21 -3.07 -9.22
CA MET A 390 3.34 -2.81 -10.12
C MET A 390 3.47 -3.83 -11.25
N ILE A 391 2.35 -4.09 -11.91
CA ILE A 391 2.27 -5.07 -13.00
C ILE A 391 2.46 -4.38 -14.35
N ALA A 392 3.58 -4.65 -15.02
CA ALA A 392 3.82 -4.19 -16.39
C ALA A 392 3.14 -5.14 -17.39
N ILE A 393 2.33 -4.59 -18.29
CA ILE A 393 1.61 -5.33 -19.34
C ILE A 393 1.88 -4.72 -20.73
N PRO A 394 1.60 -5.45 -21.83
CA PRO A 394 1.85 -4.93 -23.16
C PRO A 394 1.13 -3.60 -23.45
N GLY A 395 1.82 -2.67 -24.06
CA GLY A 395 1.26 -1.37 -24.43
C GLY A 395 0.10 -1.42 -25.43
N LYS A 396 -0.07 -2.53 -26.15
CA LYS A 396 -1.18 -2.77 -27.10
C LYS A 396 -2.51 -3.13 -26.43
N VAL A 397 -2.53 -3.39 -25.12
CA VAL A 397 -3.76 -3.71 -24.37
C VAL A 397 -4.71 -2.51 -24.42
N ASP A 398 -5.98 -2.76 -24.76
CA ASP A 398 -6.99 -1.70 -24.82
C ASP A 398 -7.56 -1.32 -23.44
N ALA A 399 -8.23 -0.20 -23.35
CA ALA A 399 -8.81 0.32 -22.11
C ALA A 399 -9.88 -0.63 -21.53
N ASN A 400 -10.61 -1.39 -22.34
CA ASN A 400 -11.62 -2.32 -21.87
C ASN A 400 -10.98 -3.57 -21.23
N THR A 401 -9.86 -4.04 -21.77
CA THR A 401 -9.11 -5.13 -21.13
C THR A 401 -8.51 -4.68 -19.80
N VAL A 402 -7.95 -3.46 -19.73
CA VAL A 402 -7.51 -2.86 -18.46
C VAL A 402 -8.66 -2.79 -17.46
N ALA A 403 -9.83 -2.28 -17.89
CA ALA A 403 -11.02 -2.22 -17.05
C ALA A 403 -11.51 -3.61 -16.57
N ALA A 404 -11.40 -4.64 -17.41
CA ALA A 404 -11.78 -6.00 -17.02
C ALA A 404 -10.84 -6.57 -15.95
N ILE A 405 -9.52 -6.38 -16.08
CA ILE A 405 -8.55 -6.76 -15.04
C ILE A 405 -8.84 -6.04 -13.73
N LEU A 406 -9.18 -4.74 -13.80
CA LEU A 406 -9.64 -4.00 -12.61
C LEU A 406 -10.88 -4.66 -11.99
N ALA A 407 -11.88 -5.01 -12.80
CA ALA A 407 -13.11 -5.61 -12.33
C ALA A 407 -12.86 -6.97 -11.62
N ASP A 408 -11.98 -7.80 -12.17
CA ASP A 408 -11.62 -9.10 -11.59
C ASP A 408 -10.96 -8.93 -10.22
N GLU A 409 -10.01 -8.02 -10.09
CA GLU A 409 -9.36 -7.74 -8.81
C GLU A 409 -10.32 -7.08 -7.79
N MET A 410 -11.21 -6.20 -8.25
CA MET A 410 -12.26 -5.62 -7.39
C MET A 410 -13.23 -6.70 -6.89
N ALA A 411 -13.57 -7.69 -7.73
CA ALA A 411 -14.42 -8.82 -7.34
C ALA A 411 -13.75 -9.67 -6.24
N ILE A 412 -12.45 -9.94 -6.37
CA ILE A 412 -11.67 -10.63 -5.32
C ILE A 412 -11.78 -9.87 -3.99
N GLY A 413 -11.58 -8.55 -3.99
CA GLY A 413 -11.66 -7.72 -2.78
C GLY A 413 -13.06 -7.69 -2.16
N VAL A 414 -14.08 -7.51 -2.99
CA VAL A 414 -15.48 -7.40 -2.55
C VAL A 414 -15.97 -8.71 -1.93
N ILE A 415 -15.69 -9.85 -2.58
CA ILE A 415 -16.16 -11.17 -2.11
C ILE A 415 -15.40 -11.63 -0.87
N ASN A 416 -14.09 -11.37 -0.80
CA ASN A 416 -13.25 -11.79 0.34
C ASN A 416 -13.22 -10.78 1.49
N HIS A 417 -14.01 -9.71 1.46
CA HIS A 417 -14.06 -8.68 2.49
C HIS A 417 -12.68 -8.08 2.82
N LYS A 418 -11.85 -7.93 1.82
CA LYS A 418 -10.48 -7.40 1.97
C LYS A 418 -10.26 -6.19 1.08
N THR A 419 -9.27 -5.37 1.41
CA THR A 419 -8.74 -4.39 0.48
C THR A 419 -8.08 -5.09 -0.69
N THR A 420 -8.41 -4.68 -1.91
CA THR A 420 -7.62 -4.97 -3.10
C THR A 420 -7.29 -3.67 -3.81
N ALA A 421 -6.13 -3.65 -4.46
CA ALA A 421 -5.63 -2.51 -5.20
C ALA A 421 -4.99 -2.96 -6.50
N VAL A 422 -5.06 -2.10 -7.52
CA VAL A 422 -4.41 -2.35 -8.81
C VAL A 422 -3.53 -1.17 -9.18
N ARG A 423 -2.22 -1.43 -9.33
CA ARG A 423 -1.25 -0.59 -10.06
C ARG A 423 -0.83 -1.34 -11.33
N LEU A 424 -1.51 -1.05 -12.42
CA LEU A 424 -1.29 -1.69 -13.71
C LEU A 424 -0.63 -0.69 -14.67
N ILE A 425 0.43 -1.11 -15.33
CA ILE A 425 1.25 -0.26 -16.19
C ILE A 425 1.28 -0.85 -17.61
N PRO A 426 0.37 -0.43 -18.51
CA PRO A 426 0.51 -0.72 -19.92
C PRO A 426 1.76 0.02 -20.44
N VAL A 427 2.75 -0.71 -21.00
CA VAL A 427 4.03 -0.10 -21.40
C VAL A 427 4.02 0.21 -22.89
N PRO A 428 3.91 1.49 -23.30
CA PRO A 428 3.79 1.85 -24.72
C PRO A 428 4.99 1.38 -25.53
N GLY A 429 4.72 0.77 -26.69
CA GLY A 429 5.76 0.32 -27.61
C GLY A 429 6.47 -0.98 -27.22
N LYS A 430 6.14 -1.56 -26.06
CA LYS A 430 6.75 -2.83 -25.60
C LYS A 430 5.74 -3.97 -25.53
N ASP A 431 6.26 -5.19 -25.63
CA ASP A 431 5.47 -6.44 -25.65
C ASP A 431 6.01 -7.45 -24.62
N VAL A 432 5.36 -8.60 -24.53
CA VAL A 432 5.65 -9.71 -23.60
C VAL A 432 7.13 -10.08 -23.61
N GLY A 433 7.71 -10.23 -22.42
CA GLY A 433 9.12 -10.59 -22.22
C GLY A 433 10.11 -9.42 -22.30
N GLU A 434 9.71 -8.28 -22.85
CA GLU A 434 10.51 -7.07 -22.78
C GLU A 434 10.52 -6.48 -21.37
N LYS A 435 11.42 -5.55 -21.10
CA LYS A 435 11.65 -4.98 -19.79
C LYS A 435 11.21 -3.53 -19.72
N ALA A 436 10.45 -3.19 -18.70
CA ALA A 436 10.15 -1.82 -18.32
C ALA A 436 11.05 -1.42 -17.13
N VAL A 437 11.60 -0.19 -17.16
CA VAL A 437 12.51 0.33 -16.13
C VAL A 437 11.91 1.57 -15.50
N PHE A 438 11.56 1.48 -14.22
CA PHE A 438 10.96 2.58 -13.46
C PHE A 438 11.98 3.29 -12.57
N GLY A 439 13.04 2.59 -12.17
CA GLY A 439 14.16 3.11 -11.38
C GLY A 439 13.84 3.27 -9.88
N GLY A 440 14.88 3.50 -9.09
CA GLY A 440 14.77 3.70 -7.66
C GLY A 440 14.04 2.55 -6.94
N LEU A 441 13.11 2.90 -6.06
CA LEU A 441 12.31 1.92 -5.31
C LEU A 441 11.26 1.18 -6.17
N PHE A 442 10.94 1.69 -7.35
CA PHE A 442 9.97 1.06 -8.24
C PHE A 442 10.55 -0.07 -9.09
N GLY A 443 11.88 -0.15 -9.14
CA GLY A 443 12.61 -1.23 -9.79
C GLY A 443 12.39 -1.35 -11.29
N GLU A 444 12.28 -2.58 -11.73
CA GLU A 444 12.10 -2.96 -13.12
C GLU A 444 11.22 -4.22 -13.23
N ALA A 445 10.39 -4.29 -14.25
CA ALA A 445 9.52 -5.43 -14.48
C ALA A 445 9.68 -5.99 -15.89
N HIS A 446 9.59 -7.32 -16.01
CA HIS A 446 9.32 -7.97 -17.29
C HIS A 446 7.84 -7.86 -17.60
N ILE A 447 7.51 -7.54 -18.86
CA ILE A 447 6.14 -7.37 -19.31
C ILE A 447 5.43 -8.71 -19.29
N LEU A 448 4.35 -8.78 -18.51
CA LEU A 448 3.54 -9.96 -18.29
C LEU A 448 2.56 -10.17 -19.44
N GLU A 449 2.38 -11.42 -19.87
CA GLU A 449 1.37 -11.77 -20.86
C GLU A 449 -0.05 -11.51 -20.32
N VAL A 450 -0.87 -10.84 -21.12
CA VAL A 450 -2.32 -10.77 -20.92
C VAL A 450 -3.00 -11.63 -21.98
N ARG A 451 -3.60 -12.72 -21.58
CA ARG A 451 -4.29 -13.65 -22.47
C ARG A 451 -5.63 -13.10 -22.93
N ASN A 452 -6.10 -13.55 -24.09
CA ASN A 452 -7.40 -13.16 -24.63
C ASN A 452 -7.61 -11.62 -24.71
N LEU A 453 -6.57 -10.92 -25.17
CA LEU A 453 -6.60 -9.46 -25.36
C LEU A 453 -7.83 -9.00 -26.12
N ASN A 454 -8.37 -7.82 -25.70
CA ASN A 454 -9.42 -7.09 -26.39
C ASN A 454 -10.72 -7.89 -26.58
N ARG A 455 -11.07 -8.76 -25.61
CA ARG A 455 -12.28 -9.61 -25.63
C ARG A 455 -13.33 -9.19 -24.59
N SER A 456 -13.06 -8.15 -23.80
CA SER A 456 -13.90 -7.76 -22.65
C SER A 456 -14.80 -6.55 -22.91
N ALA A 457 -14.77 -5.97 -24.13
CA ALA A 457 -15.48 -4.73 -24.43
C ALA A 457 -16.99 -4.82 -24.17
N ALA A 458 -17.65 -5.93 -24.52
CA ALA A 458 -19.09 -6.11 -24.28
C ALA A 458 -19.42 -6.20 -22.78
N PHE A 459 -18.60 -6.92 -21.99
CA PHE A 459 -18.77 -7.01 -20.55
C PHE A 459 -18.62 -5.65 -19.85
N VAL A 460 -17.53 -4.94 -20.15
CA VAL A 460 -17.29 -3.59 -19.59
C VAL A 460 -18.37 -2.60 -20.06
N GLY A 461 -18.84 -2.74 -21.32
CA GLY A 461 -19.83 -1.88 -21.94
C GLY A 461 -21.23 -1.97 -21.34
N PHE A 462 -21.57 -3.03 -20.58
CA PHE A 462 -22.82 -3.06 -19.81
C PHE A 462 -22.89 -1.93 -18.78
N GLY A 463 -21.74 -1.53 -18.21
CA GLY A 463 -21.69 -0.45 -17.22
C GLY A 463 -22.49 -0.73 -15.95
N GLY A 464 -22.91 0.33 -15.28
CA GLY A 464 -23.74 0.24 -14.09
C GLY A 464 -22.99 -0.33 -12.90
N ARG A 465 -23.58 -1.33 -12.23
CA ARG A 465 -23.03 -1.89 -11.00
C ARG A 465 -23.09 -3.41 -10.95
N ILE A 466 -22.00 -4.07 -10.54
CA ILE A 466 -22.08 -5.42 -10.01
C ILE A 466 -22.56 -5.30 -8.56
N PRO A 467 -23.72 -5.90 -8.21
CA PRO A 467 -24.29 -5.76 -6.87
C PRO A 467 -23.38 -6.27 -5.77
N ALA A 468 -23.55 -5.72 -4.57
CA ALA A 468 -22.87 -6.23 -3.39
C ALA A 468 -23.23 -7.71 -3.12
N PRO A 469 -22.29 -8.55 -2.68
CA PRO A 469 -22.59 -9.94 -2.35
C PRO A 469 -23.57 -10.01 -1.17
N ILE A 470 -24.37 -11.08 -1.11
CA ILE A 470 -25.38 -11.27 -0.06
C ILE A 470 -24.80 -11.21 1.35
N THR A 471 -23.55 -11.62 1.51
CA THR A 471 -22.81 -11.58 2.78
C THR A 471 -22.58 -10.15 3.30
N SER A 472 -22.71 -9.14 2.44
CA SER A 472 -22.59 -7.73 2.85
C SER A 472 -23.78 -7.24 3.69
N ILE A 473 -24.88 -8.00 3.74
CA ILE A 473 -26.10 -7.68 4.47
C ILE A 473 -26.03 -8.17 5.93
N SER A 474 -25.13 -9.08 6.25
CA SER A 474 -24.89 -9.52 7.62
C SER A 474 -24.25 -8.38 8.43
N ASN A 475 -24.96 -7.94 9.45
CA ASN A 475 -24.50 -6.91 10.40
C ASN A 475 -23.62 -7.52 11.48
#